data_bc161426b6a47d70e1bc066774f2111b
#
_entry.id   bc161426b6a47d70e1bc066774f2111b
#
_cell.length_a   1.000
_cell.length_b   1.000
_cell.length_c   1.000
_cell.angle_alpha   90.00
_cell.angle_beta   90.00
_cell.angle_gamma   90.00
#
_symmetry.space_group_name_H-M   'P 1'
#
loop_
_entity.id
_entity.type
_entity.pdbx_description
1 polymer ?
#
loop_
_entity_poly.entity_id
_entity_poly.type
_entity_poly.pdbx_seq_one_letter_code
_entity_poly.pdbx_strand_id
1 'polypeptide(L)'
;LKLSVAALVVLMSASASYAAGMDQKLHDMLPEKIKTAGEIKNGTEPQTPPYDFYGEDNKTIIGLERDLRDEMGVRLGVKFVDMPAQFASIIPGIQAGRFDMGMSAFGDFAEREKIVDIVNYMLEGTSIIVLDGNPKNVHKLKDACGLNAGAVQGSIPLQLLDKQKSLCPPDKPLNVLQFPSNDQIKIALQSGRVDLSMDTTGVAAYSLQHQPEGAKKLALVGGAQYAVGYQAMLVGKDNAGLRDALAATMQSMIDDGTYAKIFDKWGLGENKLDKVTINDAARFADYMKLDD
;
A
#
# COMPACT_ATOMS: atom_id res chain seq x y z
N LEU A 1 27.17 -11.66 -43.88
CA LEU A 1 27.87 -11.46 -42.59
C LEU A 1 27.83 -9.99 -42.15
N LYS A 2 26.63 -9.44 -41.84
CA LYS A 2 26.47 -8.03 -41.33
C LYS A 2 25.21 -7.86 -40.45
N LEU A 3 24.95 -8.77 -39.50
CA LEU A 3 23.73 -8.68 -38.66
C LEU A 3 24.00 -8.90 -37.15
N SER A 4 25.18 -8.61 -36.63
CA SER A 4 25.46 -8.89 -35.21
C SER A 4 25.91 -7.71 -34.38
N VAL A 5 25.92 -6.46 -34.90
CA VAL A 5 26.43 -5.30 -34.13
C VAL A 5 25.32 -4.41 -33.56
N ALA A 6 24.11 -4.45 -34.09
CA ALA A 6 23.03 -3.55 -33.65
C ALA A 6 22.33 -3.96 -32.32
N ALA A 7 22.39 -5.23 -31.93
CA ALA A 7 21.72 -5.70 -30.71
C ALA A 7 22.49 -5.40 -29.40
N LEU A 8 23.82 -5.15 -29.48
CA LEU A 8 24.66 -4.91 -28.30
C LEU A 8 24.58 -3.47 -27.78
N VAL A 9 24.19 -2.50 -28.62
CA VAL A 9 24.15 -1.08 -28.27
C VAL A 9 22.90 -0.71 -27.45
N VAL A 10 21.80 -1.43 -27.62
CA VAL A 10 20.53 -1.12 -26.90
C VAL A 10 20.57 -1.61 -25.44
N LEU A 11 21.31 -2.66 -25.12
CA LEU A 11 21.48 -3.14 -23.74
C LEU A 11 22.41 -2.25 -22.90
N MET A 12 23.37 -1.55 -23.53
CA MET A 12 24.28 -0.64 -22.81
C MET A 12 23.63 0.70 -22.44
N SER A 13 22.62 1.19 -23.15
CA SER A 13 22.01 2.49 -22.86
C SER A 13 21.08 2.47 -21.65
N ALA A 14 20.42 1.35 -21.33
CA ALA A 14 19.58 1.22 -20.15
C ALA A 14 20.44 1.11 -18.86
N SER A 15 21.59 0.44 -18.94
CA SER A 15 22.52 0.33 -17.81
C SER A 15 23.21 1.66 -17.47
N ALA A 16 23.45 2.51 -18.45
CA ALA A 16 24.09 3.81 -18.23
C ALA A 16 23.19 4.84 -17.50
N SER A 17 21.87 4.77 -17.66
CA SER A 17 20.94 5.69 -16.99
C SER A 17 20.82 5.41 -15.49
N TYR A 18 20.84 4.14 -15.08
CA TYR A 18 20.85 3.79 -13.64
C TYR A 18 22.17 4.16 -12.95
N ALA A 19 23.29 4.08 -13.65
CA ALA A 19 24.61 4.46 -13.10
C ALA A 19 24.76 5.97 -12.88
N ALA A 20 24.05 6.82 -13.62
CA ALA A 20 24.18 8.27 -13.54
C ALA A 20 23.53 8.91 -12.28
N GLY A 21 22.62 8.19 -11.60
CA GLY A 21 21.95 8.66 -10.39
C GLY A 21 22.21 7.77 -9.15
N MET A 22 23.02 6.72 -9.28
CA MET A 22 23.30 5.76 -8.21
C MET A 22 24.14 6.40 -7.10
N ASP A 23 23.71 6.19 -5.86
CA ASP A 23 24.49 6.44 -4.65
C ASP A 23 25.25 5.16 -4.27
N GLN A 24 26.57 5.19 -4.39
CA GLN A 24 27.41 4.02 -4.14
C GLN A 24 27.29 3.49 -2.70
N LYS A 25 27.08 4.38 -1.71
CA LYS A 25 26.92 3.97 -0.31
C LYS A 25 25.62 3.19 -0.11
N LEU A 26 24.53 3.65 -0.73
CA LEU A 26 23.25 2.95 -0.68
C LEU A 26 23.30 1.63 -1.45
N HIS A 27 23.94 1.61 -2.63
CA HIS A 27 24.15 0.40 -3.41
C HIS A 27 24.93 -0.67 -2.62
N ASP A 28 25.98 -0.27 -1.92
CA ASP A 28 26.84 -1.19 -1.15
C ASP A 28 26.10 -1.86 0.03
N MET A 29 25.03 -1.25 0.53
CA MET A 29 24.16 -1.83 1.57
C MET A 29 23.30 -3.00 1.07
N LEU A 30 23.09 -3.11 -0.25
CA LEU A 30 22.26 -4.17 -0.82
C LEU A 30 22.92 -5.55 -0.63
N PRO A 31 22.13 -6.61 -0.35
CA PRO A 31 22.62 -7.98 -0.37
C PRO A 31 23.24 -8.35 -1.72
N GLU A 32 24.28 -9.16 -1.70
CA GLU A 32 25.02 -9.57 -2.90
C GLU A 32 24.12 -10.22 -3.96
N LYS A 33 23.11 -11.00 -3.52
CA LYS A 33 22.10 -11.58 -4.40
C LYS A 33 21.35 -10.52 -5.21
N ILE A 34 20.97 -9.41 -4.59
CA ILE A 34 20.25 -8.30 -5.24
C ILE A 34 21.17 -7.54 -6.18
N LYS A 35 22.40 -7.23 -5.75
CA LYS A 35 23.41 -6.57 -6.61
C LYS A 35 23.70 -7.37 -7.87
N THR A 36 23.89 -8.68 -7.72
CA THR A 36 24.16 -9.59 -8.85
C THR A 36 22.94 -9.71 -9.78
N ALA A 37 21.72 -9.77 -9.22
CA ALA A 37 20.50 -9.83 -10.02
C ALA A 37 20.18 -8.50 -10.73
N GLY A 38 20.62 -7.37 -10.17
CA GLY A 38 20.30 -6.02 -10.65
C GLY A 38 18.83 -5.64 -10.51
N GLU A 39 18.08 -6.41 -9.71
CA GLU A 39 16.64 -6.20 -9.53
C GLU A 39 16.16 -6.56 -8.13
N ILE A 40 15.07 -5.89 -7.69
CA ILE A 40 14.29 -6.17 -6.49
C ILE A 40 12.88 -6.55 -6.92
N LYS A 41 12.41 -7.73 -6.56
CA LYS A 41 11.05 -8.22 -6.85
C LYS A 41 10.08 -7.71 -5.79
N ASN A 42 9.17 -6.83 -6.19
CA ASN A 42 8.15 -6.25 -5.35
C ASN A 42 6.80 -6.94 -5.55
N GLY A 43 6.24 -7.55 -4.50
CA GLY A 43 4.84 -8.00 -4.51
C GLY A 43 3.91 -6.81 -4.28
N THR A 44 2.94 -6.60 -5.18
CA THR A 44 1.95 -5.52 -5.08
C THR A 44 0.58 -5.94 -5.61
N GLU A 45 -0.49 -5.35 -5.07
CA GLU A 45 -1.85 -5.43 -5.62
C GLU A 45 -2.17 -4.14 -6.38
N PRO A 46 -2.07 -4.11 -7.72
CA PRO A 46 -2.22 -2.88 -8.49
C PRO A 46 -3.70 -2.51 -8.74
N GLN A 47 -4.50 -2.46 -7.69
CA GLN A 47 -5.90 -2.05 -7.66
C GLN A 47 -6.18 -1.08 -6.50
N THR A 48 -5.14 -0.36 -6.06
CA THR A 48 -5.16 0.48 -4.86
C THR A 48 -4.72 1.91 -5.18
N PRO A 49 -5.43 2.65 -6.07
CA PRO A 49 -5.10 4.05 -6.35
C PRO A 49 -5.32 4.91 -5.10
N PRO A 50 -4.49 5.93 -4.84
CA PRO A 50 -3.42 6.46 -5.69
C PRO A 50 -2.05 5.79 -5.46
N TYR A 51 -1.96 4.68 -4.72
CA TYR A 51 -0.67 4.06 -4.34
C TYR A 51 -0.08 3.23 -5.48
N ASP A 52 -0.69 2.09 -5.83
CA ASP A 52 -0.35 1.27 -6.98
C ASP A 52 -1.61 0.89 -7.75
N PHE A 53 -1.67 1.20 -9.05
CA PHE A 53 -2.79 0.84 -9.91
C PHE A 53 -2.39 0.80 -11.37
N TYR A 54 -3.19 0.14 -12.19
CA TYR A 54 -2.95 0.11 -13.63
C TYR A 54 -3.30 1.46 -14.28
N GLY A 55 -2.40 1.95 -15.12
CA GLY A 55 -2.64 3.10 -15.98
C GLY A 55 -3.71 2.84 -17.04
N GLU A 56 -3.95 3.82 -17.91
CA GLU A 56 -4.95 3.73 -18.99
C GLU A 56 -4.72 2.56 -19.96
N ASP A 57 -3.49 2.09 -20.10
CA ASP A 57 -3.11 0.93 -20.92
C ASP A 57 -3.47 -0.42 -20.29
N ASN A 58 -3.97 -0.44 -19.05
CA ASN A 58 -4.28 -1.63 -18.25
C ASN A 58 -3.09 -2.61 -18.10
N LYS A 59 -1.87 -2.12 -18.17
CA LYS A 59 -0.63 -2.91 -18.09
C LYS A 59 0.43 -2.28 -17.23
N THR A 60 0.65 -0.98 -17.40
CA THR A 60 1.67 -0.24 -16.65
C THR A 60 1.16 0.08 -15.27
N ILE A 61 1.90 -0.32 -14.23
CA ILE A 61 1.60 0.08 -12.85
C ILE A 61 2.11 1.49 -12.65
N ILE A 62 1.25 2.35 -12.14
CA ILE A 62 1.49 3.75 -11.80
C ILE A 62 1.02 4.01 -10.37
N GLY A 63 1.41 5.12 -9.78
CA GLY A 63 0.97 5.52 -8.44
C GLY A 63 2.10 6.08 -7.60
N LEU A 64 1.76 6.54 -6.39
CA LEU A 64 2.73 7.04 -5.41
C LEU A 64 3.85 6.05 -5.14
N GLU A 65 3.48 4.80 -4.86
CA GLU A 65 4.44 3.77 -4.49
C GLU A 65 5.32 3.38 -5.69
N ARG A 66 4.77 3.40 -6.90
CA ARG A 66 5.55 3.17 -8.12
C ARG A 66 6.60 4.27 -8.30
N ASP A 67 6.21 5.54 -8.16
CA ASP A 67 7.15 6.67 -8.28
C ASP A 67 8.26 6.60 -7.21
N LEU A 68 7.91 6.21 -5.97
CA LEU A 68 8.88 6.01 -4.90
C LEU A 68 9.87 4.88 -5.24
N ARG A 69 9.38 3.74 -5.75
CA ARG A 69 10.24 2.61 -6.15
C ARG A 69 11.14 2.96 -7.33
N ASP A 70 10.65 3.74 -8.29
CA ASP A 70 11.47 4.18 -9.44
C ASP A 70 12.63 5.03 -8.97
N GLU A 71 12.38 6.01 -8.09
CA GLU A 71 13.44 6.85 -7.52
C GLU A 71 14.41 6.06 -6.64
N MET A 72 13.90 5.18 -5.78
CA MET A 72 14.76 4.27 -4.99
C MET A 72 15.64 3.40 -5.90
N GLY A 73 15.08 2.91 -7.01
CA GLY A 73 15.81 2.13 -7.98
C GLY A 73 16.99 2.87 -8.60
N VAL A 74 16.79 4.15 -8.95
CA VAL A 74 17.86 5.01 -9.45
C VAL A 74 18.97 5.13 -8.42
N ARG A 75 18.65 5.45 -7.15
CA ARG A 75 19.64 5.61 -6.08
C ARG A 75 20.37 4.34 -5.71
N LEU A 76 19.65 3.21 -5.71
CA LEU A 76 20.22 1.89 -5.41
C LEU A 76 20.95 1.26 -6.61
N GLY A 77 20.82 1.82 -7.83
CA GLY A 77 21.41 1.24 -9.04
C GLY A 77 20.81 -0.12 -9.43
N VAL A 78 19.53 -0.39 -9.08
CA VAL A 78 18.80 -1.63 -9.41
C VAL A 78 17.39 -1.31 -9.89
N LYS A 79 16.74 -2.26 -10.55
CA LYS A 79 15.34 -2.14 -10.96
C LYS A 79 14.40 -2.69 -9.90
N PHE A 80 13.25 -2.03 -9.68
CA PHE A 80 12.11 -2.67 -9.04
C PHE A 80 11.24 -3.35 -10.09
N VAL A 81 11.04 -4.64 -9.91
CA VAL A 81 10.17 -5.47 -10.77
C VAL A 81 8.88 -5.74 -10.01
N ASP A 82 7.81 -5.08 -10.42
CA ASP A 82 6.50 -5.29 -9.80
C ASP A 82 5.93 -6.64 -10.22
N MET A 83 5.49 -7.41 -9.24
CA MET A 83 4.88 -8.72 -9.39
C MET A 83 3.44 -8.67 -8.84
N PRO A 84 2.43 -8.51 -9.72
CA PRO A 84 1.04 -8.44 -9.30
C PRO A 84 0.61 -9.69 -8.54
N ALA A 85 -0.05 -9.47 -7.40
CA ALA A 85 -0.53 -10.52 -6.52
C ALA A 85 -1.73 -10.01 -5.70
N GLN A 86 -2.56 -10.92 -5.20
CA GLN A 86 -3.58 -10.56 -4.23
C GLN A 86 -2.93 -10.12 -2.91
N PHE A 87 -3.45 -9.09 -2.28
CA PHE A 87 -2.91 -8.49 -1.04
C PHE A 87 -2.56 -9.53 0.03
N ALA A 88 -3.49 -10.44 0.33
CA ALA A 88 -3.30 -11.48 1.34
C ALA A 88 -2.18 -12.50 1.01
N SER A 89 -1.76 -12.59 -0.26
CA SER A 89 -0.72 -13.52 -0.71
C SER A 89 0.69 -12.95 -0.72
N ILE A 90 0.84 -11.63 -0.48
CA ILE A 90 2.13 -10.96 -0.59
C ILE A 90 3.07 -11.38 0.54
N ILE A 91 2.63 -11.34 1.81
CA ILE A 91 3.44 -11.78 2.96
C ILE A 91 3.86 -13.26 2.83
N PRO A 92 2.96 -14.21 2.55
CA PRO A 92 3.36 -15.59 2.26
C PRO A 92 4.36 -15.69 1.08
N GLY A 93 4.21 -14.84 0.08
CA GLY A 93 5.13 -14.78 -1.06
C GLY A 93 6.54 -14.30 -0.69
N ILE A 94 6.66 -13.33 0.23
CA ILE A 94 7.95 -12.89 0.79
C ILE A 94 8.59 -14.04 1.57
N GLN A 95 7.86 -14.67 2.46
CA GLN A 95 8.35 -15.80 3.26
C GLN A 95 8.80 -17.00 2.39
N ALA A 96 8.15 -17.21 1.25
CA ALA A 96 8.52 -18.25 0.30
C ALA A 96 9.64 -17.85 -0.69
N GLY A 97 10.17 -16.61 -0.59
CA GLY A 97 11.20 -16.09 -1.49
C GLY A 97 10.72 -15.81 -2.91
N ARG A 98 9.41 -15.73 -3.14
CA ARG A 98 8.83 -15.35 -4.44
C ARG A 98 9.00 -13.86 -4.71
N PHE A 99 8.88 -13.05 -3.67
CA PHE A 99 9.16 -11.63 -3.66
C PHE A 99 10.33 -11.32 -2.72
N ASP A 100 11.15 -10.34 -3.06
CA ASP A 100 12.20 -9.85 -2.17
C ASP A 100 11.61 -8.87 -1.13
N MET A 101 10.54 -8.17 -1.51
CA MET A 101 9.79 -7.24 -0.66
C MET A 101 8.31 -7.15 -1.08
N GLY A 102 7.51 -6.44 -0.27
CA GLY A 102 6.16 -6.04 -0.62
C GLY A 102 5.93 -4.56 -0.32
N MET A 103 5.39 -3.81 -1.28
CA MET A 103 4.94 -2.44 -1.12
C MET A 103 3.58 -2.32 -1.82
N SER A 104 2.52 -2.19 -1.03
CA SER A 104 1.12 -2.22 -1.48
C SER A 104 0.21 -1.69 -0.38
N ALA A 105 0.47 -0.48 0.10
CA ALA A 105 -0.25 0.18 1.19
C ALA A 105 -0.36 -0.69 2.47
N PHE A 106 0.72 -1.37 2.85
CA PHE A 106 0.73 -2.20 4.05
C PHE A 106 0.83 -1.35 5.32
N GLY A 107 -0.08 -1.59 6.27
CA GLY A 107 0.04 -0.98 7.59
C GLY A 107 1.08 -1.68 8.48
N ASP A 108 1.76 -0.90 9.33
CA ASP A 108 2.63 -1.39 10.39
C ASP A 108 1.81 -1.68 11.66
N PHE A 109 1.86 -2.92 12.14
CA PHE A 109 1.27 -3.34 13.41
C PHE A 109 2.01 -4.54 14.00
N ALA A 110 1.98 -4.65 15.33
CA ALA A 110 2.83 -5.56 16.10
C ALA A 110 2.78 -7.04 15.67
N GLU A 111 1.62 -7.54 15.24
CA GLU A 111 1.50 -8.94 14.80
C GLU A 111 2.21 -9.16 13.45
N ARG A 112 2.21 -8.16 12.56
CA ARG A 112 2.92 -8.21 11.28
C ARG A 112 4.43 -8.11 11.47
N GLU A 113 4.88 -7.27 12.41
CA GLU A 113 6.30 -7.16 12.78
C GLU A 113 6.91 -8.49 13.25
N LYS A 114 6.12 -9.41 13.79
CA LYS A 114 6.60 -10.75 14.17
C LYS A 114 6.97 -11.62 12.96
N ILE A 115 6.40 -11.32 11.80
CA ILE A 115 6.46 -12.17 10.60
C ILE A 115 7.43 -11.60 9.56
N VAL A 116 7.43 -10.28 9.37
CA VAL A 116 8.27 -9.53 8.42
C VAL A 116 8.89 -8.33 9.11
N ASP A 117 9.96 -7.78 8.56
CA ASP A 117 10.43 -6.44 8.91
C ASP A 117 9.67 -5.38 8.11
N ILE A 118 9.44 -4.25 8.74
CA ILE A 118 8.55 -3.21 8.25
C ILE A 118 9.32 -1.88 8.18
N VAL A 119 9.35 -1.25 7.00
CA VAL A 119 10.00 0.05 6.79
C VAL A 119 8.91 1.07 6.48
N ASN A 120 8.66 1.98 7.41
CA ASN A 120 7.59 2.95 7.37
C ASN A 120 7.93 4.13 6.46
N TYR A 121 6.98 4.54 5.58
CA TYR A 121 7.22 5.64 4.63
C TYR A 121 6.11 6.70 4.60
N MET A 122 4.94 6.49 5.22
CA MET A 122 3.89 7.53 5.33
C MET A 122 2.94 7.23 6.50
N LEU A 123 2.13 8.22 6.87
CA LEU A 123 0.99 8.08 7.79
C LEU A 123 -0.30 8.01 7.00
N GLU A 124 -1.22 7.14 7.44
CA GLU A 124 -2.52 6.98 6.82
C GLU A 124 -3.56 6.54 7.85
N GLY A 125 -4.82 6.87 7.58
CA GLY A 125 -5.96 6.42 8.38
C GLY A 125 -6.90 5.54 7.57
N THR A 126 -7.95 5.05 8.23
CA THR A 126 -9.02 4.25 7.63
C THR A 126 -10.34 4.99 7.75
N SER A 127 -11.11 5.04 6.68
CA SER A 127 -12.43 5.70 6.62
C SER A 127 -13.54 4.74 6.25
N ILE A 128 -14.77 5.08 6.64
CA ILE A 128 -15.97 4.35 6.24
C ILE A 128 -16.48 4.89 4.91
N ILE A 129 -16.83 3.98 4.01
CA ILE A 129 -17.43 4.26 2.70
C ILE A 129 -18.82 3.68 2.67
N VAL A 130 -19.79 4.46 2.17
CA VAL A 130 -21.20 4.08 2.03
C VAL A 130 -21.72 4.45 0.64
N LEU A 131 -22.91 4.02 0.27
CA LEU A 131 -23.64 4.61 -0.85
C LEU A 131 -23.91 6.10 -0.58
N ASP A 132 -23.84 6.92 -1.62
CA ASP A 132 -24.20 8.33 -1.55
C ASP A 132 -25.62 8.50 -0.99
N GLY A 133 -25.82 9.54 -0.20
CA GLY A 133 -27.05 9.72 0.58
C GLY A 133 -27.12 8.87 1.85
N ASN A 134 -26.13 8.00 2.11
CA ASN A 134 -25.97 7.23 3.36
C ASN A 134 -27.30 6.56 3.82
N PRO A 135 -27.88 5.66 3.03
CA PRO A 135 -29.25 5.13 3.26
C PRO A 135 -29.39 4.33 4.57
N LYS A 136 -28.28 3.93 5.18
CA LYS A 136 -28.25 3.22 6.48
C LYS A 136 -27.92 4.14 7.66
N ASN A 137 -27.76 5.44 7.42
CA ASN A 137 -27.48 6.45 8.44
C ASN A 137 -26.24 6.09 9.30
N VAL A 138 -25.16 5.64 8.66
CA VAL A 138 -23.88 5.30 9.30
C VAL A 138 -23.05 6.57 9.49
N HIS A 139 -22.75 6.94 10.73
CA HIS A 139 -21.92 8.10 11.05
C HIS A 139 -20.60 7.72 11.73
N LYS A 140 -20.55 6.56 12.35
CA LYS A 140 -19.39 5.99 13.02
C LYS A 140 -19.42 4.46 12.93
N LEU A 141 -18.31 3.82 13.25
CA LEU A 141 -18.18 2.37 13.09
C LEU A 141 -19.17 1.58 13.96
N LYS A 142 -19.54 2.09 15.12
CA LYS A 142 -20.57 1.51 15.99
C LYS A 142 -21.93 1.36 15.30
N ASP A 143 -22.26 2.23 14.34
CA ASP A 143 -23.52 2.18 13.61
C ASP A 143 -23.58 1.00 12.60
N ALA A 144 -22.45 0.31 12.39
CA ALA A 144 -22.38 -0.88 11.56
C ALA A 144 -23.07 -2.11 12.17
N CYS A 145 -23.42 -2.09 13.47
CA CYS A 145 -24.10 -3.21 14.11
C CYS A 145 -25.50 -3.46 13.48
N GLY A 146 -25.75 -4.69 13.06
CA GLY A 146 -26.95 -5.11 12.33
C GLY A 146 -26.86 -4.95 10.80
N LEU A 147 -25.72 -4.51 10.27
CA LEU A 147 -25.49 -4.29 8.84
C LEU A 147 -24.49 -5.31 8.26
N ASN A 148 -24.35 -5.28 6.92
CA ASN A 148 -23.33 -6.01 6.20
C ASN A 148 -22.16 -5.05 5.87
N ALA A 149 -20.95 -5.39 6.26
CA ALA A 149 -19.76 -4.60 5.98
C ALA A 149 -18.74 -5.40 5.16
N GLY A 150 -17.95 -4.71 4.32
CA GLY A 150 -16.94 -5.32 3.47
C GLY A 150 -15.54 -4.73 3.67
N ALA A 151 -14.50 -5.57 3.62
CA ALA A 151 -13.11 -5.14 3.55
C ALA A 151 -12.23 -6.16 2.81
N VAL A 152 -11.04 -5.73 2.38
CA VAL A 152 -10.06 -6.60 1.74
C VAL A 152 -9.49 -7.59 2.76
N GLN A 153 -9.36 -8.85 2.35
CA GLN A 153 -8.80 -9.91 3.17
C GLN A 153 -7.37 -9.58 3.64
N GLY A 154 -7.11 -9.71 4.95
CA GLY A 154 -5.80 -9.45 5.56
C GLY A 154 -5.47 -7.96 5.78
N SER A 155 -6.39 -7.05 5.49
CA SER A 155 -6.22 -5.61 5.67
C SER A 155 -6.51 -5.13 7.11
N ILE A 156 -6.04 -3.91 7.45
CA ILE A 156 -6.42 -3.23 8.70
C ILE A 156 -7.93 -2.93 8.75
N PRO A 157 -8.56 -2.42 7.67
CA PRO A 157 -10.01 -2.28 7.62
C PRO A 157 -10.78 -3.54 8.04
N LEU A 158 -10.34 -4.73 7.61
CA LEU A 158 -10.95 -5.99 8.04
C LEU A 158 -10.83 -6.22 9.56
N GLN A 159 -9.65 -5.97 10.12
CA GLN A 159 -9.42 -6.13 11.56
C GLN A 159 -10.29 -5.17 12.39
N LEU A 160 -10.50 -3.93 11.91
CA LEU A 160 -11.40 -2.96 12.54
C LEU A 160 -12.85 -3.46 12.53
N LEU A 161 -13.32 -3.98 11.39
CA LEU A 161 -14.66 -4.55 11.27
C LEU A 161 -14.84 -5.78 12.17
N ASP A 162 -13.86 -6.67 12.24
CA ASP A 162 -13.91 -7.87 13.11
C ASP A 162 -13.91 -7.46 14.60
N LYS A 163 -13.15 -6.42 14.97
CA LYS A 163 -13.20 -5.87 16.32
C LYS A 163 -14.58 -5.27 16.62
N GLN A 164 -15.13 -4.43 15.71
CA GLN A 164 -16.47 -3.88 15.89
C GLN A 164 -17.53 -4.98 15.99
N LYS A 165 -17.42 -6.04 15.19
CA LYS A 165 -18.31 -7.20 15.24
C LYS A 165 -18.37 -7.81 16.64
N SER A 166 -17.23 -7.90 17.34
CA SER A 166 -17.18 -8.44 18.72
C SER A 166 -17.84 -7.53 19.77
N LEU A 167 -18.05 -6.26 19.44
CA LEU A 167 -18.68 -5.25 20.30
C LEU A 167 -20.18 -5.08 20.02
N CYS A 168 -20.68 -5.66 18.93
CA CYS A 168 -22.10 -5.55 18.58
C CYS A 168 -22.97 -6.42 19.48
N PRO A 169 -24.17 -5.93 19.86
CA PRO A 169 -25.10 -6.71 20.66
C PRO A 169 -25.62 -7.93 19.88
N PRO A 170 -25.98 -9.04 20.57
CA PRO A 170 -26.40 -10.29 19.93
C PRO A 170 -27.61 -10.17 19.01
N ASP A 171 -28.52 -9.24 19.28
CA ASP A 171 -29.72 -8.96 18.46
C ASP A 171 -29.44 -8.10 17.22
N LYS A 172 -28.23 -7.51 17.12
CA LYS A 172 -27.80 -6.69 15.99
C LYS A 172 -26.37 -7.04 15.57
N PRO A 173 -26.09 -8.29 15.15
CA PRO A 173 -24.76 -8.70 14.78
C PRO A 173 -24.28 -8.00 13.52
N LEU A 174 -23.02 -7.55 13.48
CA LEU A 174 -22.36 -7.10 12.27
C LEU A 174 -21.95 -8.31 11.42
N ASN A 175 -22.36 -8.35 10.16
CA ASN A 175 -21.92 -9.35 9.21
C ASN A 175 -20.74 -8.81 8.40
N VAL A 176 -19.55 -9.41 8.56
CA VAL A 176 -18.33 -8.98 7.89
C VAL A 176 -18.02 -9.91 6.71
N LEU A 177 -17.99 -9.34 5.51
CA LEU A 177 -17.66 -10.02 4.26
C LEU A 177 -16.25 -9.65 3.83
N GLN A 178 -15.45 -10.66 3.48
CA GLN A 178 -14.10 -10.49 3.00
C GLN A 178 -14.06 -10.56 1.47
N PHE A 179 -13.27 -9.67 0.88
CA PHE A 179 -13.12 -9.57 -0.56
C PHE A 179 -11.63 -9.64 -0.96
N PRO A 180 -11.31 -10.15 -2.14
CA PRO A 180 -9.92 -10.21 -2.60
C PRO A 180 -9.37 -8.86 -3.05
N SER A 181 -10.22 -7.86 -3.36
CA SER A 181 -9.80 -6.55 -3.86
C SER A 181 -10.84 -5.45 -3.61
N ASN A 182 -10.39 -4.20 -3.67
CA ASN A 182 -11.23 -3.00 -3.52
C ASN A 182 -12.29 -2.88 -4.64
N ASP A 183 -11.99 -3.31 -5.86
CA ASP A 183 -12.97 -3.25 -6.95
C ASP A 183 -14.17 -4.16 -6.68
N GLN A 184 -13.94 -5.34 -6.11
CA GLN A 184 -15.06 -6.22 -5.72
C GLN A 184 -15.89 -5.64 -4.57
N ILE A 185 -15.26 -4.90 -3.65
CA ILE A 185 -15.97 -4.17 -2.57
C ILE A 185 -16.84 -3.07 -3.16
N LYS A 186 -16.33 -2.27 -4.11
CA LYS A 186 -17.12 -1.23 -4.79
C LYS A 186 -18.37 -1.80 -5.45
N ILE A 187 -18.22 -2.93 -6.17
CA ILE A 187 -19.36 -3.64 -6.79
C ILE A 187 -20.35 -4.12 -5.72
N ALA A 188 -19.85 -4.64 -4.60
CA ALA A 188 -20.70 -5.13 -3.50
C ALA A 188 -21.49 -3.99 -2.83
N LEU A 189 -20.88 -2.80 -2.64
CA LEU A 189 -21.57 -1.60 -2.16
C LEU A 189 -22.64 -1.14 -3.15
N GLN A 190 -22.30 -0.99 -4.42
CA GLN A 190 -23.21 -0.51 -5.47
C GLN A 190 -24.37 -1.45 -5.72
N SER A 191 -24.19 -2.76 -5.53
CA SER A 191 -25.24 -3.78 -5.64
C SER A 191 -26.07 -3.95 -4.36
N GLY A 192 -25.65 -3.33 -3.23
CA GLY A 192 -26.30 -3.51 -1.92
C GLY A 192 -26.01 -4.85 -1.25
N ARG A 193 -24.98 -5.58 -1.70
CA ARG A 193 -24.50 -6.80 -1.03
C ARG A 193 -23.84 -6.48 0.31
N VAL A 194 -23.21 -5.31 0.43
CA VAL A 194 -22.77 -4.70 1.69
C VAL A 194 -23.37 -3.31 1.82
N ASP A 195 -23.62 -2.88 3.06
CA ASP A 195 -24.21 -1.59 3.40
C ASP A 195 -23.14 -0.51 3.59
N LEU A 196 -21.95 -0.93 4.02
CA LEU A 196 -20.76 -0.10 4.20
C LEU A 196 -19.50 -0.89 3.89
N SER A 197 -18.41 -0.18 3.66
CA SER A 197 -17.05 -0.74 3.64
C SER A 197 -16.09 0.16 4.39
N MET A 198 -14.90 -0.35 4.62
CA MET A 198 -13.79 0.45 5.12
C MET A 198 -12.59 0.28 4.20
N ASP A 199 -11.87 1.39 3.99
CA ASP A 199 -10.62 1.42 3.22
C ASP A 199 -9.69 2.51 3.78
N THR A 200 -8.40 2.48 3.39
CA THR A 200 -7.48 3.57 3.65
C THR A 200 -8.05 4.88 3.12
N THR A 201 -7.91 5.96 3.89
CA THR A 201 -8.56 7.24 3.58
C THR A 201 -8.14 7.78 2.21
N GLY A 202 -6.86 7.69 1.85
CA GLY A 202 -6.35 8.14 0.55
C GLY A 202 -6.94 7.34 -0.62
N VAL A 203 -7.05 6.01 -0.50
CA VAL A 203 -7.68 5.14 -1.50
C VAL A 203 -9.16 5.50 -1.67
N ALA A 204 -9.85 5.66 -0.55
CA ALA A 204 -11.26 6.03 -0.56
C ALA A 204 -11.47 7.39 -1.22
N ALA A 205 -10.72 8.42 -0.83
CA ALA A 205 -10.82 9.76 -1.39
C ALA A 205 -10.55 9.78 -2.90
N TYR A 206 -9.46 9.13 -3.36
CA TYR A 206 -9.15 9.02 -4.78
C TYR A 206 -10.27 8.32 -5.56
N SER A 207 -10.76 7.18 -5.05
CA SER A 207 -11.84 6.42 -5.68
C SER A 207 -13.13 7.22 -5.82
N LEU A 208 -13.44 8.08 -4.85
CA LEU A 208 -14.64 8.93 -4.89
C LEU A 208 -14.52 10.07 -5.90
N GLN A 209 -13.32 10.61 -6.12
CA GLN A 209 -13.07 11.63 -7.13
C GLN A 209 -13.16 11.08 -8.56
N HIS A 210 -12.89 9.78 -8.75
CA HIS A 210 -12.79 9.12 -10.06
C HIS A 210 -13.92 8.10 -10.31
N GLN A 211 -15.12 8.35 -9.76
CA GLN A 211 -16.25 7.44 -9.96
C GLN A 211 -16.78 7.52 -11.40
N PRO A 212 -17.05 6.37 -12.07
CA PRO A 212 -17.60 6.36 -13.41
C PRO A 212 -18.97 7.08 -13.49
N GLU A 213 -19.23 7.73 -14.61
CA GLU A 213 -20.56 8.25 -14.90
C GLU A 213 -21.59 7.10 -14.96
N GLY A 214 -22.78 7.35 -14.43
CA GLY A 214 -23.88 6.36 -14.42
C GLY A 214 -23.78 5.29 -13.35
N ALA A 215 -22.64 5.14 -12.65
CA ALA A 215 -22.54 4.25 -11.50
C ALA A 215 -23.25 4.87 -10.28
N LYS A 216 -23.80 4.01 -9.40
CA LYS A 216 -24.26 4.47 -8.08
C LYS A 216 -23.08 5.08 -7.33
N LYS A 217 -23.25 6.34 -6.94
CA LYS A 217 -22.17 7.08 -6.26
C LYS A 217 -21.91 6.53 -4.85
N LEU A 218 -20.67 6.59 -4.45
CA LEU A 218 -20.21 6.28 -3.10
C LEU A 218 -19.79 7.58 -2.41
N ALA A 219 -19.83 7.59 -1.09
CA ALA A 219 -19.43 8.73 -0.26
C ALA A 219 -18.61 8.26 0.95
N LEU A 220 -17.70 9.13 1.43
CA LEU A 220 -17.07 8.96 2.73
C LEU A 220 -18.04 9.38 3.83
N VAL A 221 -18.05 8.62 4.91
CA VAL A 221 -18.63 9.09 6.17
C VAL A 221 -17.68 10.11 6.78
N GLY A 222 -18.11 11.35 6.89
CA GLY A 222 -17.28 12.45 7.35
C GLY A 222 -16.90 12.35 8.83
N GLY A 223 -15.72 12.86 9.18
CA GLY A 223 -15.33 13.21 10.53
C GLY A 223 -14.52 12.17 11.32
N ALA A 224 -14.59 10.88 11.03
CA ALA A 224 -13.84 9.87 11.77
C ALA A 224 -12.83 9.16 10.88
N GLN A 225 -11.56 9.21 11.28
CA GLN A 225 -10.52 8.31 10.81
C GLN A 225 -10.21 7.28 11.90
N TYR A 226 -10.11 6.03 11.50
CA TYR A 226 -9.78 4.91 12.39
C TYR A 226 -8.39 4.40 12.06
N ALA A 227 -7.75 3.75 13.02
CA ALA A 227 -6.46 3.10 12.85
C ALA A 227 -5.44 3.97 12.11
N VAL A 228 -5.30 5.23 12.53
CA VAL A 228 -4.23 6.09 12.02
C VAL A 228 -2.90 5.47 12.41
N GLY A 229 -2.07 5.21 11.41
CA GLY A 229 -0.79 4.55 11.59
C GLY A 229 0.09 4.64 10.36
N TYR A 230 1.19 3.93 10.38
CA TYR A 230 2.11 3.89 9.25
C TYR A 230 1.59 3.03 8.10
N GLN A 231 1.92 3.46 6.87
CA GLN A 231 2.01 2.60 5.69
C GLN A 231 3.49 2.32 5.40
N ALA A 232 3.77 1.10 4.92
CA ALA A 232 5.12 0.58 4.97
C ALA A 232 5.47 -0.38 3.82
N MET A 233 6.79 -0.52 3.61
CA MET A 233 7.40 -1.61 2.86
C MET A 233 7.64 -2.81 3.78
N LEU A 234 7.43 -4.02 3.28
CA LEU A 234 7.65 -5.28 3.99
C LEU A 234 8.88 -6.01 3.44
N VAL A 235 9.71 -6.54 4.31
CA VAL A 235 10.92 -7.31 3.96
C VAL A 235 10.98 -8.58 4.81
N GLY A 236 11.48 -9.69 4.28
CA GLY A 236 11.67 -10.91 5.06
C GLY A 236 12.65 -10.69 6.24
N LYS A 237 12.38 -11.33 7.38
CA LYS A 237 13.20 -11.23 8.60
C LYS A 237 14.66 -11.66 8.39
N ASP A 238 14.90 -12.49 7.41
CA ASP A 238 16.23 -12.99 7.02
C ASP A 238 16.98 -12.04 6.07
N ASN A 239 16.37 -10.91 5.68
CA ASN A 239 16.92 -9.98 4.68
C ASN A 239 17.15 -8.56 5.25
N ALA A 240 17.81 -8.48 6.41
CA ALA A 240 18.09 -7.22 7.09
C ALA A 240 18.88 -6.23 6.21
N GLY A 241 19.78 -6.72 5.34
CA GLY A 241 20.52 -5.85 4.42
C GLY A 241 19.62 -5.10 3.44
N LEU A 242 18.61 -5.79 2.87
CA LEU A 242 17.63 -5.12 2.01
C LEU A 242 16.76 -4.13 2.79
N ARG A 243 16.28 -4.51 3.98
CA ARG A 243 15.53 -3.62 4.87
C ARG A 243 16.28 -2.32 5.13
N ASP A 244 17.54 -2.43 5.53
CA ASP A 244 18.36 -1.26 5.91
C ASP A 244 18.69 -0.39 4.68
N ALA A 245 18.95 -1.00 3.52
CA ALA A 245 19.15 -0.29 2.26
C ALA A 245 17.90 0.50 1.84
N LEU A 246 16.71 -0.11 1.93
CA LEU A 246 15.44 0.56 1.62
C LEU A 246 15.16 1.71 2.58
N ALA A 247 15.38 1.52 3.89
CA ALA A 247 15.19 2.56 4.90
C ALA A 247 16.14 3.75 4.68
N ALA A 248 17.43 3.48 4.44
CA ALA A 248 18.41 4.53 4.17
C ALA A 248 18.11 5.28 2.88
N THR A 249 17.69 4.57 1.84
CA THR A 249 17.32 5.18 0.55
C THR A 249 16.10 6.08 0.70
N MET A 250 15.03 5.62 1.36
CA MET A 250 13.84 6.43 1.61
C MET A 250 14.20 7.67 2.46
N GLN A 251 15.05 7.52 3.48
CA GLN A 251 15.50 8.66 4.29
C GLN A 251 16.27 9.68 3.44
N SER A 252 17.13 9.23 2.55
CA SER A 252 17.87 10.14 1.63
C SER A 252 16.94 10.94 0.72
N MET A 253 15.79 10.36 0.32
CA MET A 253 14.77 11.05 -0.47
C MET A 253 13.99 12.07 0.38
N ILE A 254 13.78 11.81 1.66
CA ILE A 254 13.21 12.77 2.61
C ILE A 254 14.16 13.96 2.78
N ASP A 255 15.43 13.69 3.01
CA ASP A 255 16.44 14.69 3.34
C ASP A 255 16.67 15.68 2.19
N ASP A 256 16.59 15.25 0.93
CA ASP A 256 16.77 16.12 -0.23
C ASP A 256 15.46 16.67 -0.84
N GLY A 257 14.32 16.29 -0.27
CA GLY A 257 12.99 16.77 -0.67
C GLY A 257 12.39 16.08 -1.90
N THR A 258 13.05 15.08 -2.48
CA THR A 258 12.49 14.30 -3.61
C THR A 258 11.24 13.53 -3.19
N TYR A 259 11.25 12.94 -2.00
CA TYR A 259 10.10 12.29 -1.39
C TYR A 259 8.89 13.24 -1.32
N ALA A 260 9.09 14.47 -0.83
CA ALA A 260 8.00 15.45 -0.72
C ALA A 260 7.39 15.79 -2.09
N LYS A 261 8.22 15.96 -3.12
CA LYS A 261 7.73 16.23 -4.48
C LYS A 261 6.88 15.10 -5.05
N ILE A 262 7.24 13.85 -4.76
CA ILE A 262 6.46 12.67 -5.17
C ILE A 262 5.11 12.65 -4.46
N PHE A 263 5.06 12.89 -3.15
CA PHE A 263 3.83 12.97 -2.38
C PHE A 263 2.90 14.10 -2.86
N ASP A 264 3.46 15.28 -3.11
CA ASP A 264 2.70 16.44 -3.58
C ASP A 264 2.10 16.19 -4.99
N LYS A 265 2.81 15.48 -5.87
CA LYS A 265 2.30 15.03 -7.18
C LYS A 265 1.00 14.22 -7.06
N TRP A 266 0.88 13.40 -6.00
CA TRP A 266 -0.27 12.52 -5.78
C TRP A 266 -1.32 13.11 -4.82
N GLY A 267 -1.13 14.35 -4.36
CA GLY A 267 -2.06 15.04 -3.44
C GLY A 267 -2.04 14.47 -2.02
N LEU A 268 -0.95 13.79 -1.63
CA LEU A 268 -0.76 13.14 -0.33
C LEU A 268 0.24 13.89 0.56
N GLY A 269 0.41 15.19 0.35
CA GLY A 269 1.37 16.02 1.06
C GLY A 269 1.26 15.99 2.59
N GLU A 270 0.04 15.80 3.12
CA GLU A 270 -0.21 15.72 4.58
C GLU A 270 0.13 14.36 5.18
N ASN A 271 0.37 13.34 4.34
CA ASN A 271 0.68 11.97 4.78
C ASN A 271 2.17 11.70 4.97
N LYS A 272 3.00 12.71 4.73
CA LYS A 272 4.47 12.61 4.75
C LYS A 272 5.02 12.36 6.15
N LEU A 273 6.15 11.63 6.19
CA LEU A 273 6.97 11.48 7.38
C LEU A 273 8.18 12.43 7.31
N ASP A 274 8.63 12.88 8.47
CA ASP A 274 9.91 13.59 8.61
C ASP A 274 11.10 12.60 8.71
N LYS A 275 10.82 11.37 9.12
CA LYS A 275 11.84 10.34 9.35
C LYS A 275 11.28 8.95 9.11
N VAL A 276 12.06 8.12 8.43
CA VAL A 276 11.81 6.67 8.27
C VAL A 276 11.98 5.96 9.62
N THR A 277 11.07 5.05 9.94
CA THR A 277 11.17 4.16 11.10
C THR A 277 11.08 2.69 10.65
N ILE A 278 11.58 1.80 11.49
CA ILE A 278 11.56 0.35 11.23
C ILE A 278 10.89 -0.32 12.42
N ASN A 279 9.85 -1.14 12.17
CA ASN A 279 9.14 -1.90 13.20
C ASN A 279 8.71 -0.98 14.37
N ASP A 280 7.93 0.05 14.09
CA ASP A 280 7.56 1.10 15.04
C ASP A 280 6.04 1.10 15.36
N ALA A 281 5.39 -0.06 15.25
CA ALA A 281 3.97 -0.24 15.56
C ALA A 281 3.64 0.19 16.99
N ALA A 282 4.59 0.09 17.93
CA ALA A 282 4.41 0.50 19.32
C ALA A 282 4.03 1.98 19.47
N ARG A 283 4.43 2.84 18.53
CA ARG A 283 4.06 4.26 18.50
C ARG A 283 2.55 4.48 18.38
N PHE A 284 1.86 3.53 17.75
CA PHE A 284 0.42 3.53 17.55
C PHE A 284 -0.22 2.30 18.23
N ALA A 285 0.24 1.92 19.44
CA ALA A 285 -0.24 0.74 20.15
C ALA A 285 -1.78 0.74 20.34
N ASP A 286 -2.39 1.93 20.43
CA ASP A 286 -3.83 2.13 20.56
C ASP A 286 -4.53 2.38 19.20
N TYR A 287 -3.82 2.24 18.06
CA TYR A 287 -4.37 2.59 16.73
C TYR A 287 -5.66 1.83 16.38
N MET A 288 -5.84 0.64 16.94
CA MET A 288 -7.06 -0.15 16.79
C MET A 288 -8.15 0.21 17.80
N LYS A 289 -7.94 1.23 18.65
CA LYS A 289 -8.95 1.65 19.61
C LYS A 289 -10.16 2.21 18.86
N LEU A 290 -11.32 1.67 19.14
CA LEU A 290 -12.58 2.18 18.64
C LEU A 290 -13.15 3.08 19.74
N ASP A 291 -13.42 4.34 19.38
CA ASP A 291 -14.09 5.25 20.30
C ASP A 291 -15.56 4.83 20.48
N ASP A 292 -16.03 4.84 21.71
CA ASP A 292 -17.39 4.46 22.12
C ASP A 292 -18.50 5.37 21.54
#